data_20b448ab7bf8634c0dc7eb905d728983
#
_entry.id   20b448ab7bf8634c0dc7eb905d728983
#
_cell.length_a   1.000
_cell.length_b   1.000
_cell.length_c   1.000
_cell.angle_alpha   90.00
_cell.angle_beta   90.00
_cell.angle_gamma   90.00
#
_symmetry.space_group_name_H-M   'P 1'
#
loop_
_entity.id
_entity.type
_entity.pdbx_description
1 polymer ?
#
loop_
_entity_poly.entity_id
_entity_poly.type
_entity_poly.pdbx_seq_one_letter_code
_entity_poly.pdbx_strand_id
1 'polypeptide(L)'
;MQISKWRAKEGESPTHVLMNGGQLFVPDTDAEAFWRAYLADLASGAKLYVVEQKTEIFRFFVDVDYKSAKALSDDEALEICRNIHEAVGGDRTPCLVARAPPREEKGLVKSGMHIHWPDLLVEKNEALSLRTQILLTLEDDHWSETIDASVYRGSGLRFLWSLKKGVRSSYVPWKSIPDGKNLDPTPRLDSLRLFSIRGAQGQRARATPGVPAGDLEQFIQKNMQGQGNARVKAIRRTKKGEGKGFYVETDSKWCERIQGEHKSNHVWFYINGRNITQKCLDEDCIEFSGREHFLPPSISNEPVCMDSPARPRLGDLLPTTWRGTFSGIRKQSSSVLGSGSERMEVVREGTP
;
A
#
# COMPACT_ATOMS: atom_id res chain seq x y z
N MET A 1 16.24 -28.63 -5.88
CA MET A 1 15.87 -27.36 -5.23
C MET A 1 15.69 -27.63 -3.74
N GLN A 2 16.34 -26.84 -2.90
CA GLN A 2 16.28 -26.99 -1.44
C GLN A 2 14.89 -26.61 -0.87
N ILE A 3 14.19 -25.68 -1.55
CA ILE A 3 12.82 -25.31 -1.14
C ILE A 3 11.82 -26.45 -1.30
N SER A 4 12.13 -27.52 -2.03
CA SER A 4 11.22 -28.66 -2.24
C SER A 4 10.90 -29.43 -0.94
N LYS A 5 11.70 -29.28 0.12
CA LYS A 5 11.45 -29.91 1.42
C LYS A 5 10.17 -29.43 2.10
N TRP A 6 9.66 -28.24 1.72
CA TRP A 6 8.39 -27.69 2.21
C TRP A 6 7.22 -27.94 1.26
N ARG A 7 7.26 -28.94 0.40
CA ARG A 7 6.08 -29.29 -0.40
C ARG A 7 4.90 -29.58 0.51
N ALA A 8 3.78 -28.88 0.22
CA ALA A 8 2.55 -29.05 0.98
C ALA A 8 2.04 -30.48 0.83
N LYS A 9 1.61 -31.08 1.93
CA LYS A 9 0.95 -32.38 2.00
C LYS A 9 -0.56 -32.19 1.87
N GLU A 10 -1.28 -33.28 1.66
CA GLU A 10 -2.73 -33.26 1.63
C GLU A 10 -3.30 -32.74 2.97
N GLY A 11 -4.23 -31.79 2.88
CA GLY A 11 -4.82 -31.13 4.06
C GLY A 11 -4.05 -29.91 4.60
N GLU A 12 -2.83 -29.64 4.13
CA GLU A 12 -2.10 -28.42 4.53
C GLU A 12 -2.51 -27.22 3.67
N SER A 13 -2.82 -26.09 4.34
CA SER A 13 -3.08 -24.83 3.64
C SER A 13 -1.78 -24.23 3.11
N PRO A 14 -1.63 -23.99 1.79
CA PRO A 14 -0.39 -23.53 1.24
C PRO A 14 -0.05 -22.12 1.68
N THR A 15 1.21 -21.91 2.08
CA THR A 15 1.78 -20.60 2.38
C THR A 15 2.42 -19.94 1.15
N HIS A 16 2.84 -20.76 0.19
CA HIS A 16 3.40 -20.33 -1.09
C HIS A 16 2.88 -21.23 -2.21
N VAL A 17 2.68 -20.63 -3.39
CA VAL A 17 2.27 -21.32 -4.60
C VAL A 17 3.39 -21.23 -5.63
N LEU A 18 3.64 -22.32 -6.35
CA LEU A 18 4.61 -22.34 -7.43
C LEU A 18 3.91 -22.19 -8.79
N MET A 19 4.16 -21.08 -9.50
CA MET A 19 3.53 -20.81 -10.80
C MET A 19 3.89 -21.83 -11.89
N ASN A 20 4.90 -22.64 -11.68
CA ASN A 20 5.26 -23.77 -12.55
C ASN A 20 4.66 -25.11 -12.08
N GLY A 21 3.85 -25.09 -11.05
CA GLY A 21 3.10 -26.24 -10.50
C GLY A 21 3.58 -26.65 -9.12
N GLY A 22 2.61 -26.81 -8.22
CA GLY A 22 2.80 -27.25 -6.83
C GLY A 22 2.60 -26.14 -5.81
N GLN A 23 2.60 -26.57 -4.56
CA GLN A 23 2.34 -25.72 -3.40
C GLN A 23 3.36 -26.03 -2.29
N LEU A 24 3.69 -25.03 -1.48
CA LEU A 24 4.56 -25.18 -0.32
C LEU A 24 3.81 -24.78 0.94
N PHE A 25 4.05 -25.54 2.01
CA PHE A 25 3.65 -25.18 3.35
C PHE A 25 4.91 -24.90 4.18
N VAL A 26 5.13 -23.64 4.51
CA VAL A 26 6.25 -23.17 5.31
C VAL A 26 5.69 -22.68 6.65
N PRO A 27 5.86 -23.43 7.75
CA PRO A 27 5.53 -22.93 9.08
C PRO A 27 6.25 -21.63 9.39
N ASP A 28 5.67 -20.74 10.18
CA ASP A 28 6.31 -19.47 10.53
C ASP A 28 7.65 -19.67 11.26
N THR A 29 7.78 -20.75 12.03
CA THR A 29 9.04 -21.17 12.67
C THR A 29 10.14 -21.51 11.67
N ASP A 30 9.78 -21.90 10.46
CA ASP A 30 10.69 -22.31 9.39
C ASP A 30 10.98 -21.18 8.38
N ALA A 31 10.36 -20.02 8.54
CA ALA A 31 10.45 -18.93 7.56
C ALA A 31 11.91 -18.57 7.20
N GLU A 32 12.76 -18.42 8.20
CA GLU A 32 14.16 -18.09 7.96
C GLU A 32 14.92 -19.24 7.27
N ALA A 33 14.68 -20.48 7.66
CA ALA A 33 15.29 -21.65 7.03
C ALA A 33 14.83 -21.79 5.56
N PHE A 34 13.57 -21.49 5.27
CA PHE A 34 13.03 -21.40 3.92
C PHE A 34 13.72 -20.31 3.10
N TRP A 35 13.86 -19.09 3.63
CA TRP A 35 14.54 -18.01 2.92
C TRP A 35 16.00 -18.31 2.62
N ARG A 36 16.72 -18.95 3.54
CA ARG A 36 18.11 -19.41 3.31
C ARG A 36 18.18 -20.46 2.20
N ALA A 37 17.25 -21.43 2.19
CA ALA A 37 17.15 -22.42 1.13
C ALA A 37 16.79 -21.81 -0.22
N TYR A 38 15.89 -20.82 -0.22
CA TYR A 38 15.51 -20.04 -1.39
C TYR A 38 16.71 -19.31 -2.00
N LEU A 39 17.52 -18.64 -1.16
CA LEU A 39 18.73 -17.94 -1.60
C LEU A 39 19.80 -18.93 -2.12
N ALA A 40 19.95 -20.09 -1.49
CA ALA A 40 20.87 -21.13 -1.96
C ALA A 40 20.43 -21.70 -3.32
N ASP A 41 19.13 -21.90 -3.54
CA ASP A 41 18.61 -22.31 -4.83
C ASP A 41 18.84 -21.23 -5.90
N LEU A 42 18.65 -19.95 -5.60
CA LEU A 42 18.98 -18.83 -6.51
C LEU A 42 20.48 -18.81 -6.83
N ALA A 43 21.34 -18.94 -5.83
CA ALA A 43 22.79 -18.94 -6.01
C ALA A 43 23.27 -20.12 -6.88
N SER A 44 22.55 -21.25 -6.85
CA SER A 44 22.83 -22.40 -7.73
C SER A 44 22.29 -22.20 -9.17
N GLY A 45 21.70 -21.06 -9.49
CA GLY A 45 21.10 -20.77 -10.80
C GLY A 45 19.71 -21.38 -11.02
N ALA A 46 19.04 -21.86 -9.96
CA ALA A 46 17.71 -22.42 -10.08
C ALA A 46 16.69 -21.35 -10.47
N LYS A 47 15.79 -21.68 -11.41
CA LYS A 47 14.67 -20.83 -11.78
C LYS A 47 13.51 -21.05 -10.82
N LEU A 48 13.24 -20.05 -9.99
CA LEU A 48 12.19 -20.10 -8.97
C LEU A 48 10.94 -19.34 -9.42
N TYR A 49 9.76 -19.85 -9.07
CA TYR A 49 8.45 -19.35 -9.52
C TYR A 49 7.50 -19.18 -8.32
N VAL A 50 7.97 -18.64 -7.23
CA VAL A 50 7.27 -18.59 -5.94
C VAL A 50 6.35 -17.38 -5.85
N VAL A 51 5.12 -17.61 -5.43
CA VAL A 51 4.13 -16.61 -5.02
C VAL A 51 3.84 -16.81 -3.55
N GLU A 52 4.07 -15.81 -2.74
CA GLU A 52 3.79 -15.83 -1.30
C GLU A 52 2.30 -15.54 -1.07
N GLN A 53 1.66 -16.38 -0.22
CA GLN A 53 0.27 -16.20 0.17
C GLN A 53 0.22 -15.38 1.46
N LYS A 54 -0.70 -14.41 1.51
CA LYS A 54 -0.89 -13.61 2.73
C LYS A 54 -1.48 -14.44 3.87
N THR A 55 -1.18 -14.04 5.09
CA THR A 55 -1.83 -14.46 6.32
C THR A 55 -3.16 -13.70 6.53
N GLU A 56 -3.94 -14.03 7.54
CA GLU A 56 -5.14 -13.28 7.91
C GLU A 56 -4.80 -11.81 8.17
N ILE A 57 -3.76 -11.58 8.97
CA ILE A 57 -3.13 -10.27 9.16
C ILE A 57 -1.79 -10.33 8.43
N PHE A 58 -1.56 -9.40 7.51
CA PHE A 58 -0.40 -9.37 6.64
C PHE A 58 0.19 -7.96 6.54
N ARG A 59 1.42 -7.86 6.08
CA ARG A 59 2.06 -6.56 5.80
C ARG A 59 1.44 -5.97 4.55
N PHE A 60 1.04 -4.71 4.64
CA PHE A 60 0.43 -4.02 3.51
C PHE A 60 1.40 -3.92 2.33
N PHE A 61 0.87 -4.13 1.15
CA PHE A 61 1.61 -4.02 -0.11
C PHE A 61 0.66 -3.57 -1.22
N VAL A 62 1.25 -3.05 -2.30
CA VAL A 62 0.52 -2.69 -3.53
C VAL A 62 1.24 -3.30 -4.72
N ASP A 63 0.50 -3.98 -5.60
CA ASP A 63 0.98 -4.46 -6.90
C ASP A 63 0.54 -3.49 -7.98
N VAL A 64 1.52 -2.81 -8.60
CA VAL A 64 1.31 -1.79 -9.64
C VAL A 64 1.72 -2.36 -10.98
N ASP A 65 0.76 -2.51 -11.89
CA ASP A 65 0.92 -3.04 -13.24
C ASP A 65 0.68 -1.94 -14.30
N TYR A 66 1.55 -0.90 -14.30
CA TYR A 66 1.40 0.25 -15.18
C TYR A 66 1.68 -0.11 -16.64
N LYS A 67 0.74 0.21 -17.53
CA LYS A 67 0.83 -0.07 -18.97
C LYS A 67 0.71 1.22 -19.77
N SER A 68 1.68 1.47 -20.66
CA SER A 68 1.68 2.64 -21.53
C SER A 68 2.42 2.36 -22.84
N ALA A 69 2.42 3.30 -23.77
CA ALA A 69 3.13 3.16 -25.05
C ALA A 69 4.66 3.05 -24.88
N LYS A 70 5.22 3.56 -23.80
CA LYS A 70 6.66 3.51 -23.48
C LYS A 70 6.89 3.07 -22.03
N ALA A 71 8.08 2.55 -21.74
CA ALA A 71 8.47 2.24 -20.37
C ALA A 71 8.49 3.50 -19.50
N LEU A 72 8.08 3.35 -18.22
CA LEU A 72 8.30 4.40 -17.22
C LEU A 72 9.80 4.60 -17.01
N SER A 73 10.25 5.85 -17.03
CA SER A 73 11.55 6.24 -16.52
C SER A 73 11.65 5.97 -15.01
N ASP A 74 12.83 6.08 -14.43
CA ASP A 74 13.04 5.93 -13.00
C ASP A 74 12.34 7.05 -12.21
N ASP A 75 12.36 8.29 -12.73
CA ASP A 75 11.73 9.43 -12.06
C ASP A 75 10.19 9.32 -12.09
N GLU A 76 9.59 8.98 -13.25
CA GLU A 76 8.14 8.76 -13.36
C GLU A 76 7.67 7.62 -12.43
N ALA A 77 8.41 6.50 -12.39
CA ALA A 77 8.10 5.39 -11.51
C ALA A 77 8.23 5.76 -10.02
N LEU A 78 9.24 6.55 -9.66
CA LEU A 78 9.46 7.03 -8.30
C LEU A 78 8.36 8.00 -7.85
N GLU A 79 7.91 8.88 -8.73
CA GLU A 79 6.81 9.82 -8.48
C GLU A 79 5.50 9.07 -8.22
N ILE A 80 5.16 8.09 -9.05
CA ILE A 80 3.99 7.21 -8.83
C ILE A 80 4.07 6.56 -7.44
N CYS A 81 5.23 5.99 -7.09
CA CYS A 81 5.40 5.35 -5.79
C CYS A 81 5.26 6.33 -4.62
N ARG A 82 5.72 7.58 -4.77
CA ARG A 82 5.56 8.64 -3.76
C ARG A 82 4.10 9.04 -3.59
N ASN A 83 3.36 9.23 -4.68
CA ASN A 83 1.94 9.56 -4.64
C ASN A 83 1.13 8.45 -3.95
N ILE A 84 1.42 7.18 -4.26
CA ILE A 84 0.80 6.03 -3.57
C ILE A 84 1.20 6.01 -2.09
N HIS A 85 2.46 6.28 -1.76
CA HIS A 85 2.95 6.33 -0.38
C HIS A 85 2.27 7.44 0.43
N GLU A 86 2.13 8.64 -0.14
CA GLU A 86 1.43 9.74 0.51
C GLU A 86 -0.04 9.41 0.75
N ALA A 87 -0.70 8.75 -0.21
CA ALA A 87 -2.08 8.29 -0.07
C ALA A 87 -2.26 7.32 1.12
N VAL A 88 -1.26 6.49 1.43
CA VAL A 88 -1.30 5.53 2.56
C VAL A 88 -1.02 6.18 3.91
N GLY A 89 -0.45 7.38 3.96
CA GLY A 89 -0.18 8.10 5.22
C GLY A 89 1.18 8.80 5.29
N GLY A 90 1.92 8.84 4.18
CA GLY A 90 3.15 9.63 4.03
C GLY A 90 4.25 9.27 5.03
N ASP A 91 4.93 10.29 5.57
CA ASP A 91 6.16 10.16 6.37
C ASP A 91 6.08 9.26 7.62
N ARG A 92 4.90 8.84 8.01
CA ARG A 92 4.69 8.02 9.21
C ARG A 92 5.03 6.54 9.02
N THR A 93 5.03 6.05 7.78
CA THR A 93 5.19 4.63 7.47
C THR A 93 6.03 4.44 6.21
N PRO A 94 7.37 4.45 6.30
CA PRO A 94 8.23 4.24 5.15
C PRO A 94 7.88 2.96 4.40
N CYS A 95 8.03 2.97 3.09
CA CYS A 95 7.84 1.78 2.27
C CYS A 95 9.06 1.46 1.41
N LEU A 96 9.12 0.24 0.95
CA LEU A 96 10.15 -0.30 0.09
C LEU A 96 9.55 -0.69 -1.25
N VAL A 97 10.25 -0.40 -2.33
CA VAL A 97 9.79 -0.70 -3.69
C VAL A 97 10.68 -1.76 -4.32
N ALA A 98 10.06 -2.82 -4.83
CA ALA A 98 10.68 -3.73 -5.76
C ALA A 98 10.17 -3.44 -7.17
N ARG A 99 11.07 -3.45 -8.17
CA ARG A 99 10.73 -3.17 -9.56
C ARG A 99 11.19 -4.29 -10.46
N ALA A 100 10.37 -4.62 -11.47
CA ALA A 100 10.75 -5.52 -12.55
C ALA A 100 11.19 -4.72 -13.79
N PRO A 101 12.13 -5.21 -14.59
CA PRO A 101 12.42 -4.63 -15.90
C PRO A 101 11.14 -4.51 -16.74
N PRO A 102 10.95 -3.38 -17.44
CA PRO A 102 9.81 -3.21 -18.35
C PRO A 102 9.76 -4.31 -19.42
N ARG A 103 8.55 -4.67 -19.83
CA ARG A 103 8.36 -5.67 -20.88
C ARG A 103 7.17 -5.34 -21.76
N GLU A 104 7.21 -5.76 -23.00
CA GLU A 104 6.06 -5.67 -23.89
C GLU A 104 4.97 -6.68 -23.49
N GLU A 105 3.72 -6.21 -23.47
CA GLU A 105 2.54 -7.00 -23.20
C GLU A 105 1.34 -6.46 -24.02
N LYS A 106 0.91 -7.20 -25.03
CA LYS A 106 -0.23 -6.85 -25.91
C LYS A 106 -0.12 -5.47 -26.58
N GLY A 107 1.07 -5.13 -27.08
CA GLY A 107 1.31 -3.86 -27.78
C GLY A 107 1.56 -2.65 -26.87
N LEU A 108 1.56 -2.84 -25.56
CA LEU A 108 1.95 -1.83 -24.57
C LEU A 108 3.19 -2.29 -23.81
N VAL A 109 3.88 -1.35 -23.20
CA VAL A 109 4.99 -1.63 -22.30
C VAL A 109 4.46 -1.63 -20.87
N LYS A 110 4.59 -2.79 -20.20
CA LYS A 110 4.26 -2.95 -18.79
C LYS A 110 5.46 -2.64 -17.92
N SER A 111 5.32 -1.68 -17.02
CA SER A 111 6.24 -1.33 -15.94
C SER A 111 5.65 -1.79 -14.61
N GLY A 112 6.22 -2.86 -14.03
CA GLY A 112 5.70 -3.49 -12.80
C GLY A 112 6.46 -3.03 -11.56
N MET A 113 5.73 -2.71 -10.48
CA MET A 113 6.30 -2.35 -9.19
C MET A 113 5.51 -3.02 -8.06
N HIS A 114 6.21 -3.54 -7.06
CA HIS A 114 5.61 -3.93 -5.78
C HIS A 114 6.04 -2.93 -4.71
N ILE A 115 5.10 -2.32 -4.03
CA ILE A 115 5.35 -1.38 -2.94
C ILE A 115 4.99 -2.07 -1.64
N HIS A 116 5.90 -2.12 -0.68
CA HIS A 116 5.76 -2.86 0.57
C HIS A 116 5.90 -1.92 1.77
N TRP A 117 5.00 -2.05 2.74
CA TRP A 117 5.09 -1.41 4.05
C TRP A 117 5.38 -2.46 5.13
N PRO A 118 6.65 -2.70 5.47
CA PRO A 118 7.04 -3.77 6.40
C PRO A 118 6.39 -3.66 7.79
N ASP A 119 6.09 -2.43 8.22
CA ASP A 119 5.58 -2.13 9.56
C ASP A 119 4.06 -1.85 9.59
N LEU A 120 3.37 -1.91 8.43
CA LEU A 120 1.93 -1.70 8.35
C LEU A 120 1.24 -3.05 8.21
N LEU A 121 0.68 -3.54 9.33
CA LEU A 121 -0.09 -4.76 9.38
C LEU A 121 -1.57 -4.45 9.12
N VAL A 122 -2.19 -5.21 8.23
CA VAL A 122 -3.59 -5.03 7.81
C VAL A 122 -4.30 -6.36 7.67
N GLU A 123 -5.62 -6.33 7.80
CA GLU A 123 -6.51 -7.37 7.32
C GLU A 123 -6.92 -7.11 5.86
N LYS A 124 -7.55 -8.11 5.22
CA LYS A 124 -8.00 -8.01 3.81
C LYS A 124 -8.85 -6.77 3.56
N ASN A 125 -9.83 -6.48 4.42
CA ASN A 125 -10.74 -5.34 4.22
C ASN A 125 -10.02 -4.01 4.41
N GLU A 126 -9.09 -3.93 5.35
CA GLU A 126 -8.24 -2.74 5.53
C GLU A 126 -7.34 -2.50 4.31
N ALA A 127 -6.77 -3.56 3.73
CA ALA A 127 -5.98 -3.44 2.50
C ALA A 127 -6.81 -2.93 1.31
N LEU A 128 -8.04 -3.43 1.16
CA LEU A 128 -8.98 -2.94 0.13
C LEU A 128 -9.38 -1.48 0.38
N SER A 129 -9.59 -1.09 1.64
CA SER A 129 -9.86 0.30 2.03
C SER A 129 -8.69 1.23 1.67
N LEU A 130 -7.47 0.81 1.99
CA LEU A 130 -6.25 1.57 1.62
C LEU A 130 -6.10 1.68 0.11
N ARG A 131 -6.37 0.59 -0.64
CA ARG A 131 -6.39 0.65 -2.11
C ARG A 131 -7.40 1.67 -2.62
N THR A 132 -8.63 1.66 -2.10
CA THR A 132 -9.65 2.66 -2.48
C THR A 132 -9.17 4.08 -2.19
N GLN A 133 -8.55 4.32 -1.04
CA GLN A 133 -7.96 5.61 -0.70
C GLN A 133 -6.88 6.03 -1.71
N ILE A 134 -6.00 5.10 -2.11
CA ILE A 134 -4.98 5.35 -3.14
C ILE A 134 -5.65 5.76 -4.46
N LEU A 135 -6.66 5.02 -4.92
CA LEU A 135 -7.37 5.33 -6.16
C LEU A 135 -8.04 6.70 -6.14
N LEU A 136 -8.65 7.07 -5.01
CA LEU A 136 -9.26 8.40 -4.83
C LEU A 136 -8.22 9.54 -4.84
N THR A 137 -6.99 9.26 -4.44
CA THR A 137 -5.90 10.25 -4.44
C THR A 137 -5.28 10.43 -5.82
N LEU A 138 -5.21 9.36 -6.62
CA LEU A 138 -4.59 9.38 -7.95
C LEU A 138 -5.51 9.93 -9.05
N GLU A 139 -6.80 10.07 -8.80
CA GLU A 139 -7.82 10.80 -9.59
C GLU A 139 -8.09 10.35 -11.04
N ASP A 140 -7.39 9.35 -11.57
CA ASP A 140 -7.56 8.87 -12.95
C ASP A 140 -8.09 7.41 -12.94
N ASP A 141 -9.10 7.13 -13.75
CA ASP A 141 -9.79 5.84 -13.80
C ASP A 141 -8.89 4.67 -14.17
N HIS A 142 -7.79 4.91 -14.93
CA HIS A 142 -6.86 3.85 -15.32
C HIS A 142 -6.14 3.21 -14.12
N TRP A 143 -6.08 3.88 -12.96
CA TRP A 143 -5.45 3.35 -11.76
C TRP A 143 -6.21 2.15 -11.17
N SER A 144 -7.51 2.04 -11.42
CA SER A 144 -8.30 0.90 -10.95
C SER A 144 -7.86 -0.42 -11.58
N GLU A 145 -7.39 -0.40 -12.83
CA GLU A 145 -6.82 -1.54 -13.54
C GLU A 145 -5.31 -1.71 -13.29
N THR A 146 -4.62 -0.61 -12.98
CA THR A 146 -3.17 -0.57 -12.75
C THR A 146 -2.80 -1.14 -11.37
N ILE A 147 -3.62 -0.88 -10.33
CA ILE A 147 -3.41 -1.38 -8.97
C ILE A 147 -4.25 -2.63 -8.75
N ASP A 148 -3.61 -3.80 -8.82
CA ASP A 148 -4.29 -5.10 -8.77
C ASP A 148 -4.93 -5.39 -7.40
N ALA A 149 -6.27 -5.51 -7.38
CA ALA A 149 -7.02 -5.91 -6.19
C ALA A 149 -7.02 -7.42 -5.93
N SER A 150 -6.75 -8.24 -6.95
CA SER A 150 -6.81 -9.70 -6.85
C SER A 150 -5.78 -10.26 -5.86
N VAL A 151 -4.66 -9.54 -5.67
CA VAL A 151 -3.61 -9.89 -4.70
C VAL A 151 -4.12 -9.95 -3.26
N TYR A 152 -5.16 -9.16 -2.92
CA TYR A 152 -5.79 -9.20 -1.59
C TYR A 152 -6.88 -10.28 -1.45
N ARG A 153 -7.36 -10.85 -2.58
CA ARG A 153 -8.45 -11.82 -2.60
C ARG A 153 -7.98 -13.26 -2.56
N GLY A 154 -6.88 -13.60 -3.19
CA GLY A 154 -6.40 -14.99 -3.20
C GLY A 154 -5.16 -15.27 -4.03
N SER A 155 -4.74 -14.37 -4.93
CA SER A 155 -3.61 -14.65 -5.82
C SER A 155 -2.24 -14.56 -5.12
N GLY A 156 -2.14 -13.86 -3.98
CA GLY A 156 -0.87 -13.60 -3.31
C GLY A 156 0.04 -12.66 -4.09
N LEU A 157 1.30 -12.54 -3.68
CA LEU A 157 2.29 -11.68 -4.31
C LEU A 157 3.52 -12.47 -4.74
N ARG A 158 4.01 -12.20 -5.95
CA ARG A 158 5.21 -12.84 -6.47
C ARG A 158 6.42 -12.45 -5.61
N PHE A 159 7.15 -13.48 -5.15
CA PHE A 159 8.29 -13.30 -4.26
C PHE A 159 9.46 -12.63 -5.00
N LEU A 160 10.35 -11.93 -4.28
CA LEU A 160 11.54 -11.32 -4.88
C LEU A 160 12.38 -12.36 -5.64
N TRP A 161 12.97 -11.95 -6.75
CA TRP A 161 13.79 -12.77 -7.66
C TRP A 161 13.06 -13.98 -8.27
N SER A 162 11.76 -14.15 -7.97
CA SER A 162 10.94 -15.18 -8.61
C SER A 162 10.53 -14.79 -10.02
N LEU A 163 10.59 -15.74 -10.92
CA LEU A 163 10.15 -15.60 -12.30
C LEU A 163 8.64 -15.81 -12.43
N LYS A 164 8.04 -15.27 -13.49
CA LYS A 164 6.70 -15.65 -13.96
C LYS A 164 6.86 -16.59 -15.15
N LYS A 165 5.98 -17.60 -15.28
CA LYS A 165 6.02 -18.52 -16.44
C LYS A 165 5.95 -17.73 -17.76
N GLY A 166 6.89 -17.96 -18.65
CA GLY A 166 7.01 -17.23 -19.91
C GLY A 166 7.67 -15.85 -19.81
N VAL A 167 8.04 -15.39 -18.61
CA VAL A 167 8.69 -14.09 -18.38
C VAL A 167 10.07 -14.29 -17.74
N ARG A 168 11.09 -13.69 -18.34
CA ARG A 168 12.48 -13.84 -17.87
C ARG A 168 12.89 -12.84 -16.77
N SER A 169 12.06 -11.83 -16.50
CA SER A 169 12.33 -10.80 -15.50
C SER A 169 11.65 -11.11 -14.15
N SER A 170 12.30 -10.72 -13.07
CA SER A 170 11.81 -10.81 -11.70
C SER A 170 11.77 -9.44 -11.05
N TYR A 171 11.02 -9.30 -9.97
CA TYR A 171 11.10 -8.12 -9.09
C TYR A 171 12.36 -8.18 -8.25
N VAL A 172 13.07 -7.08 -8.20
CA VAL A 172 14.26 -6.89 -7.36
C VAL A 172 14.10 -5.63 -6.51
N PRO A 173 14.70 -5.54 -5.31
CA PRO A 173 14.72 -4.31 -4.52
C PRO A 173 15.22 -3.13 -5.36
N TRP A 174 14.54 -1.98 -5.25
CA TRP A 174 14.85 -0.83 -6.08
C TRP A 174 15.05 0.45 -5.27
N LYS A 175 14.03 0.93 -4.59
CA LYS A 175 14.04 2.21 -3.86
C LYS A 175 13.35 2.09 -2.49
N SER A 176 13.75 2.95 -1.55
CA SER A 176 12.97 3.26 -0.34
C SER A 176 12.23 4.59 -0.49
N ILE A 177 11.06 4.71 0.12
CA ILE A 177 10.23 5.92 0.10
C ILE A 177 10.02 6.34 1.57
N PRO A 178 10.10 7.64 1.90
CA PRO A 178 10.07 8.82 1.01
C PRO A 178 11.43 9.25 0.46
N ASP A 179 12.54 8.79 1.00
CA ASP A 179 13.89 9.31 0.73
C ASP A 179 14.46 8.97 -0.66
N GLY A 180 13.83 8.05 -1.40
CA GLY A 180 14.23 7.68 -2.76
C GLY A 180 15.60 6.99 -2.87
N LYS A 181 16.16 6.48 -1.75
CA LYS A 181 17.47 5.81 -1.75
C LYS A 181 17.42 4.49 -2.49
N ASN A 182 18.51 4.19 -3.20
CA ASN A 182 18.68 2.90 -3.86
C ASN A 182 18.79 1.77 -2.84
N LEU A 183 18.09 0.67 -3.12
CA LEU A 183 18.23 -0.59 -2.40
C LEU A 183 19.16 -1.52 -3.18
N ASP A 184 19.86 -2.38 -2.45
CA ASP A 184 20.71 -3.39 -3.07
C ASP A 184 19.85 -4.47 -3.76
N PRO A 185 19.93 -4.63 -5.09
CA PRO A 185 19.11 -5.57 -5.84
C PRO A 185 19.58 -7.03 -5.67
N THR A 186 20.74 -7.28 -5.05
CA THR A 186 21.28 -8.64 -4.92
C THR A 186 20.48 -9.48 -3.92
N PRO A 187 20.37 -10.81 -4.15
CA PRO A 187 19.64 -11.70 -3.26
C PRO A 187 20.24 -11.74 -1.85
N ARG A 188 19.45 -11.26 -0.86
CA ARG A 188 19.84 -11.19 0.55
C ARG A 188 18.69 -11.59 1.48
N LEU A 189 19.07 -12.16 2.62
CA LEU A 189 18.12 -12.59 3.65
C LEU A 189 17.28 -11.40 4.19
N ASP A 190 17.93 -10.28 4.45
CA ASP A 190 17.26 -9.08 4.98
C ASP A 190 16.22 -8.52 3.99
N SER A 191 16.53 -8.57 2.68
CA SER A 191 15.55 -8.18 1.67
C SER A 191 14.33 -9.11 1.70
N LEU A 192 14.51 -10.43 1.85
CA LEU A 192 13.38 -11.35 1.97
C LEU A 192 12.54 -11.08 3.23
N ARG A 193 13.17 -10.77 4.36
CA ARG A 193 12.47 -10.40 5.60
C ARG A 193 11.63 -9.13 5.45
N LEU A 194 12.18 -8.13 4.76
CA LEU A 194 11.53 -6.83 4.59
C LEU A 194 10.41 -6.85 3.55
N PHE A 195 10.57 -7.65 2.49
CA PHE A 195 9.61 -7.74 1.39
C PHE A 195 8.63 -8.91 1.52
N SER A 196 8.74 -9.76 2.55
CA SER A 196 7.71 -10.76 2.83
C SER A 196 6.41 -10.07 3.23
N ILE A 197 5.30 -10.51 2.64
CA ILE A 197 3.97 -9.97 2.94
C ILE A 197 3.32 -10.67 4.14
N ARG A 198 3.86 -11.79 4.60
CA ARG A 198 3.29 -12.54 5.72
C ARG A 198 3.50 -11.80 7.04
N GLY A 199 2.42 -11.64 7.80
CA GLY A 199 2.49 -11.22 9.20
C GLY A 199 2.89 -12.41 10.09
N ALA A 200 3.52 -12.15 11.24
CA ALA A 200 3.74 -13.20 12.23
C ALA A 200 2.40 -13.66 12.84
N GLN A 201 2.23 -14.96 13.05
CA GLN A 201 1.04 -15.48 13.75
C GLN A 201 0.93 -14.85 15.14
N GLY A 202 -0.29 -14.45 15.52
CA GLY A 202 -0.55 -13.81 16.81
C GLY A 202 -0.26 -12.30 16.87
N GLN A 203 0.32 -11.70 15.84
CA GLN A 203 0.32 -10.25 15.71
C GLN A 203 -1.09 -9.78 15.32
N ARG A 204 -1.66 -8.92 16.13
CA ARG A 204 -2.88 -8.20 15.74
C ARG A 204 -2.51 -7.03 14.84
N ALA A 205 -3.29 -6.80 13.79
CA ALA A 205 -3.29 -5.51 13.15
C ALA A 205 -3.42 -4.48 14.28
N ARG A 206 -2.44 -3.57 14.40
CA ARG A 206 -2.61 -2.46 15.31
C ARG A 206 -3.70 -1.60 14.70
N ALA A 207 -4.90 -1.70 15.24
CA ALA A 207 -5.86 -0.64 15.05
C ALA A 207 -5.09 0.66 15.33
N THR A 208 -4.98 1.52 14.34
CA THR A 208 -4.54 2.90 14.60
C THR A 208 -5.41 3.37 15.74
N PRO A 209 -4.86 3.87 16.87
CA PRO A 209 -5.69 4.33 17.96
C PRO A 209 -6.70 5.28 17.34
N GLY A 210 -7.93 4.81 17.16
CA GLY A 210 -9.00 5.63 16.64
C GLY A 210 -9.18 6.78 17.61
N VAL A 211 -9.44 7.94 17.09
CA VAL A 211 -10.17 8.97 17.81
C VAL A 211 -11.26 8.24 18.59
N PRO A 212 -11.56 8.62 19.86
CA PRO A 212 -12.76 8.16 20.52
C PRO A 212 -13.91 8.51 19.57
N ALA A 213 -14.37 7.53 18.85
CA ALA A 213 -15.30 7.69 17.73
C ALA A 213 -16.73 7.94 18.24
N GLY A 214 -16.90 8.16 19.55
CA GLY A 214 -18.19 8.18 20.20
C GLY A 214 -19.20 9.10 19.52
N ASP A 215 -18.83 10.34 19.25
CA ASP A 215 -19.76 11.30 18.67
C ASP A 215 -20.02 11.06 17.18
N LEU A 216 -18.97 10.72 16.41
CA LEU A 216 -19.11 10.41 14.98
C LEU A 216 -19.82 9.08 14.78
N GLU A 217 -19.50 8.05 15.56
CA GLU A 217 -20.18 6.76 15.55
C GLU A 217 -21.66 6.92 15.88
N GLN A 218 -21.99 7.65 16.93
CA GLN A 218 -23.39 7.94 17.28
C GLN A 218 -24.11 8.72 16.19
N PHE A 219 -23.43 9.68 15.53
CA PHE A 219 -24.00 10.40 14.40
C PHE A 219 -24.34 9.45 13.26
N ILE A 220 -23.39 8.59 12.86
CA ILE A 220 -23.59 7.59 11.78
C ILE A 220 -24.76 6.67 12.14
N GLN A 221 -24.77 6.13 13.35
CA GLN A 221 -25.81 5.21 13.82
C GLN A 221 -27.22 5.84 13.83
N LYS A 222 -27.32 7.10 14.19
CA LYS A 222 -28.63 7.78 14.34
C LYS A 222 -29.15 8.41 13.06
N ASN A 223 -28.27 8.85 12.16
CA ASN A 223 -28.66 9.69 11.03
C ASN A 223 -28.51 9.03 9.67
N MET A 224 -27.78 7.90 9.58
CA MET A 224 -27.57 7.24 8.31
C MET A 224 -28.33 5.91 8.24
N GLN A 225 -29.09 5.74 7.14
CA GLN A 225 -29.96 4.60 6.98
C GLN A 225 -29.19 3.28 7.07
N GLY A 226 -29.73 2.31 7.82
CA GLY A 226 -29.17 0.98 7.96
C GLY A 226 -27.90 0.89 8.80
N GLN A 227 -27.45 1.99 9.40
CA GLN A 227 -26.18 2.06 10.15
C GLN A 227 -26.34 1.94 11.69
N GLY A 228 -27.52 1.54 12.19
CA GLY A 228 -27.82 1.57 13.63
C GLY A 228 -26.86 0.79 14.53
N ASN A 229 -26.12 -0.18 13.98
CA ASN A 229 -25.11 -0.95 14.72
C ASN A 229 -23.67 -0.73 14.19
N ALA A 230 -23.46 0.22 13.27
CA ALA A 230 -22.14 0.49 12.71
C ALA A 230 -21.17 0.96 13.80
N ARG A 231 -19.96 0.38 13.82
CA ARG A 231 -18.88 0.80 14.69
C ARG A 231 -17.77 1.40 13.86
N VAL A 232 -17.28 2.56 14.27
CA VAL A 232 -16.14 3.21 13.64
C VAL A 232 -14.86 2.50 14.07
N LYS A 233 -14.12 1.94 13.11
CA LYS A 233 -12.86 1.23 13.33
C LYS A 233 -11.66 2.15 13.22
N ALA A 234 -11.68 3.09 12.26
CA ALA A 234 -10.58 4.02 12.05
C ALA A 234 -11.09 5.30 11.37
N ILE A 235 -10.40 6.42 11.65
CA ILE A 235 -10.57 7.69 10.95
C ILE A 235 -9.20 8.09 10.42
N ARG A 236 -9.10 8.34 9.11
CA ARG A 236 -7.85 8.67 8.43
C ARG A 236 -8.04 9.96 7.64
N ARG A 237 -7.01 10.80 7.62
CA ARG A 237 -7.04 12.03 6.81
C ARG A 237 -6.69 11.70 5.37
N THR A 238 -7.50 12.18 4.41
CA THR A 238 -7.16 12.15 2.99
C THR A 238 -6.52 13.48 2.62
N LYS A 239 -5.42 13.43 1.86
CA LYS A 239 -4.88 14.62 1.22
C LYS A 239 -5.47 14.67 -0.18
N LYS A 240 -6.47 15.48 -0.41
CA LYS A 240 -7.03 15.72 -1.73
C LYS A 240 -6.97 17.20 -2.04
N GLY A 241 -6.12 17.63 -3.00
CA GLY A 241 -6.06 19.00 -3.49
C GLY A 241 -6.14 20.06 -2.39
N GLU A 242 -6.93 21.10 -2.59
CA GLU A 242 -7.19 22.14 -1.59
C GLU A 242 -8.23 21.73 -0.52
N GLY A 243 -8.86 20.55 -0.64
CA GLY A 243 -9.86 20.02 0.28
C GLY A 243 -9.32 18.90 1.16
N LYS A 244 -9.17 19.16 2.46
CA LYS A 244 -8.80 18.14 3.46
C LYS A 244 -10.03 17.31 3.82
N GLY A 245 -10.08 16.04 3.40
CA GLY A 245 -11.15 15.09 3.75
C GLY A 245 -10.70 14.04 4.75
N PHE A 246 -11.66 13.26 5.26
CA PHE A 246 -11.41 12.13 6.14
C PHE A 246 -12.10 10.87 5.60
N TYR A 247 -11.39 9.77 5.72
CA TYR A 247 -11.89 8.43 5.49
C TYR A 247 -12.29 7.82 6.82
N VAL A 248 -13.53 7.36 6.95
CA VAL A 248 -14.07 6.73 8.17
C VAL A 248 -14.39 5.28 7.87
N GLU A 249 -13.60 4.38 8.40
CA GLU A 249 -13.78 2.93 8.26
C GLU A 249 -14.76 2.42 9.30
N THR A 250 -15.68 1.53 8.89
CA THR A 250 -16.67 0.91 9.77
C THR A 250 -16.70 -0.60 9.62
N ASP A 251 -17.38 -1.28 10.54
CA ASP A 251 -17.71 -2.70 10.45
C ASP A 251 -19.06 -2.97 9.76
N SER A 252 -19.78 -1.94 9.35
CA SER A 252 -21.07 -2.08 8.71
C SER A 252 -20.94 -2.65 7.29
N LYS A 253 -21.85 -3.53 6.95
CA LYS A 253 -22.00 -4.11 5.60
C LYS A 253 -23.21 -3.54 4.84
N TRP A 254 -24.04 -2.76 5.51
CA TRP A 254 -25.24 -2.21 4.91
C TRP A 254 -24.91 -1.11 3.91
N CYS A 255 -25.30 -1.31 2.67
CA CYS A 255 -25.01 -0.40 1.55
C CYS A 255 -26.28 0.30 1.08
N GLU A 256 -26.21 1.64 1.04
CA GLU A 256 -27.30 2.49 0.60
C GLU A 256 -27.67 2.26 -0.88
N ARG A 257 -26.71 1.87 -1.75
CA ARG A 257 -26.97 1.56 -3.17
C ARG A 257 -27.91 0.38 -3.34
N ILE A 258 -27.62 -0.73 -2.64
CA ILE A 258 -28.41 -1.97 -2.78
C ILE A 258 -29.53 -2.07 -1.75
N GLN A 259 -29.66 -1.08 -0.85
CA GLN A 259 -30.64 -1.05 0.25
C GLN A 259 -30.59 -2.34 1.09
N GLY A 260 -29.37 -2.85 1.36
CA GLY A 260 -29.16 -4.12 2.05
C GLY A 260 -27.70 -4.35 2.43
N GLU A 261 -27.43 -5.52 2.99
CA GLU A 261 -26.07 -5.90 3.40
C GLU A 261 -25.32 -6.66 2.31
N HIS A 262 -24.03 -6.31 2.12
CA HIS A 262 -23.12 -7.13 1.33
C HIS A 262 -22.72 -8.40 2.12
N LYS A 263 -22.44 -9.49 1.40
CA LYS A 263 -22.02 -10.74 2.02
C LYS A 263 -20.69 -10.62 2.76
N SER A 264 -19.71 -9.92 2.18
CA SER A 264 -18.34 -9.86 2.69
C SER A 264 -17.74 -8.47 2.78
N ASN A 265 -18.22 -7.50 1.99
CA ASN A 265 -17.63 -6.17 1.90
C ASN A 265 -18.27 -5.23 2.92
N HIS A 266 -17.45 -4.31 3.46
CA HIS A 266 -17.87 -3.28 4.39
C HIS A 266 -18.09 -1.96 3.64
N VAL A 267 -18.89 -1.09 4.23
CA VAL A 267 -19.04 0.30 3.80
C VAL A 267 -18.12 1.20 4.62
N TRP A 268 -17.81 2.35 4.07
CA TRP A 268 -17.03 3.39 4.70
C TRP A 268 -17.64 4.75 4.42
N PHE A 269 -17.20 5.79 5.13
CA PHE A 269 -17.73 7.13 4.97
C PHE A 269 -16.62 8.11 4.62
N TYR A 270 -16.93 9.02 3.71
CA TYR A 270 -16.05 10.11 3.34
C TYR A 270 -16.58 11.41 3.95
N ILE A 271 -15.70 12.11 4.67
CA ILE A 271 -16.00 13.41 5.25
C ILE A 271 -15.20 14.47 4.50
N ASN A 272 -15.89 15.46 3.97
CA ASN A 272 -15.29 16.64 3.33
C ASN A 272 -15.91 17.90 3.94
N GLY A 273 -15.12 18.62 4.75
CA GLY A 273 -15.64 19.70 5.57
C GLY A 273 -16.70 19.18 6.55
N ARG A 274 -17.95 19.65 6.39
CA ARG A 274 -19.09 19.19 7.20
C ARG A 274 -19.95 18.12 6.54
N ASN A 275 -19.65 17.75 5.31
CA ASN A 275 -20.40 16.73 4.59
C ASN A 275 -19.83 15.34 4.86
N ILE A 276 -20.70 14.39 5.17
CA ILE A 276 -20.37 12.96 5.28
C ILE A 276 -21.24 12.17 4.31
N THR A 277 -20.61 11.28 3.53
CA THR A 277 -21.27 10.43 2.54
C THR A 277 -20.82 8.98 2.70
N GLN A 278 -21.76 8.03 2.48
CA GLN A 278 -21.41 6.62 2.45
C GLN A 278 -20.71 6.27 1.12
N LYS A 279 -19.70 5.43 1.23
CA LYS A 279 -19.00 4.78 0.13
C LYS A 279 -18.97 3.27 0.36
N CYS A 280 -18.71 2.49 -0.68
CA CYS A 280 -18.72 1.04 -0.61
C CYS A 280 -17.41 0.45 -1.17
N LEU A 281 -16.98 -0.69 -0.59
CA LEU A 281 -15.81 -1.44 -1.05
C LEU A 281 -16.15 -2.56 -2.04
N ASP A 282 -17.44 -2.72 -2.35
CA ASP A 282 -17.90 -3.70 -3.33
C ASP A 282 -17.65 -3.21 -4.75
N GLU A 283 -17.21 -4.09 -5.66
CA GLU A 283 -16.87 -3.74 -7.03
C GLU A 283 -18.04 -3.13 -7.78
N ASP A 284 -19.23 -3.69 -7.58
CA ASP A 284 -20.45 -3.19 -8.23
C ASP A 284 -20.88 -1.83 -7.67
N CYS A 285 -20.31 -1.41 -6.53
CA CYS A 285 -20.65 -0.19 -5.80
C CYS A 285 -19.54 0.85 -5.75
N ILE A 286 -18.40 0.62 -6.40
CA ILE A 286 -17.17 1.42 -6.20
C ILE A 286 -17.35 2.91 -6.55
N GLU A 287 -18.16 3.20 -7.56
CA GLU A 287 -18.47 4.57 -8.00
C GLU A 287 -19.62 5.20 -7.21
N PHE A 288 -20.28 4.42 -6.36
CA PHE A 288 -21.44 4.91 -5.64
C PHE A 288 -21.04 5.89 -4.54
N SER A 289 -21.77 7.00 -4.49
CA SER A 289 -21.76 7.97 -3.40
C SER A 289 -23.16 8.05 -2.82
N GLY A 290 -23.27 7.70 -1.55
CA GLY A 290 -24.53 7.79 -0.82
C GLY A 290 -25.01 9.23 -0.65
N ARG A 291 -26.18 9.39 0.00
CA ARG A 291 -26.72 10.70 0.33
C ARG A 291 -25.74 11.48 1.21
N GLU A 292 -25.63 12.78 0.94
CA GLU A 292 -24.88 13.69 1.81
C GLU A 292 -25.66 13.98 3.10
N HIS A 293 -24.94 13.89 4.23
CA HIS A 293 -25.43 14.30 5.54
C HIS A 293 -24.52 15.38 6.13
N PHE A 294 -25.08 16.29 6.91
CA PHE A 294 -24.30 17.37 7.53
C PHE A 294 -23.92 17.01 8.96
N LEU A 295 -22.62 17.00 9.23
CA LEU A 295 -22.08 16.83 10.58
C LEU A 295 -22.35 18.10 11.42
N PRO A 296 -22.77 17.94 12.70
CA PRO A 296 -22.90 19.06 13.61
C PRO A 296 -21.53 19.70 13.89
N PRO A 297 -21.48 20.99 14.26
CA PRO A 297 -20.23 21.70 14.53
C PRO A 297 -19.31 21.04 15.57
N SER A 298 -19.89 20.34 16.54
CA SER A 298 -19.17 19.58 17.56
C SER A 298 -18.31 18.44 17.01
N ILE A 299 -18.67 17.88 15.83
CA ILE A 299 -17.96 16.79 15.17
C ILE A 299 -17.09 17.30 14.01
N SER A 300 -17.43 18.47 13.44
CA SER A 300 -16.79 19.01 12.23
C SER A 300 -15.50 19.78 12.49
N ASN A 301 -15.22 20.18 13.73
CA ASN A 301 -13.96 20.81 14.10
C ASN A 301 -12.86 19.75 14.23
N GLU A 302 -12.18 19.48 13.11
CA GLU A 302 -11.06 18.56 12.96
C GLU A 302 -11.11 17.36 13.92
N PRO A 303 -11.51 16.16 13.46
CA PRO A 303 -11.32 14.96 14.25
C PRO A 303 -9.85 14.91 14.66
N VAL A 304 -9.57 14.93 15.95
CA VAL A 304 -8.21 14.93 16.48
C VAL A 304 -7.53 13.64 16.00
N CYS A 305 -6.61 13.76 15.09
CA CYS A 305 -5.68 12.68 14.80
C CYS A 305 -4.86 12.47 16.07
N MET A 306 -5.15 11.43 16.84
CA MET A 306 -4.35 11.10 18.01
C MET A 306 -2.99 10.60 17.52
N ASP A 307 -1.94 11.30 17.89
CA ASP A 307 -0.56 10.87 17.68
C ASP A 307 -0.33 9.60 18.47
N SER A 308 -0.03 8.51 17.76
CA SER A 308 0.45 7.28 18.37
C SER A 308 1.81 7.51 19.03
N PRO A 309 2.12 6.88 20.19
CA PRO A 309 3.46 6.93 20.77
C PRO A 309 4.49 6.46 19.74
N ALA A 310 5.63 7.13 19.73
CA ALA A 310 6.71 6.92 18.78
C ALA A 310 7.02 5.42 18.57
N ARG A 311 6.78 4.93 17.36
CA ARG A 311 7.20 3.58 16.95
C ARG A 311 8.71 3.55 16.77
N PRO A 312 9.38 2.41 17.00
CA PRO A 312 10.76 2.25 16.57
C PRO A 312 10.84 2.56 15.07
N ARG A 313 11.78 3.41 14.68
CA ARG A 313 11.95 3.82 13.29
C ARG A 313 12.43 2.62 12.47
N LEU A 314 12.06 2.55 11.19
CA LEU A 314 12.55 1.51 10.28
C LEU A 314 14.08 1.35 10.36
N GLY A 315 14.82 2.45 10.59
CA GLY A 315 16.26 2.43 10.84
C GLY A 315 16.69 1.62 12.07
N ASP A 316 15.80 1.45 13.07
CA ASP A 316 16.09 0.66 14.28
C ASP A 316 15.89 -0.85 14.04
N LEU A 317 15.13 -1.20 13.00
CA LEU A 317 14.83 -2.56 12.58
C LEU A 317 15.75 -3.04 11.45
N LEU A 318 16.48 -2.10 10.82
CA LEU A 318 17.41 -2.43 9.75
C LEU A 318 18.73 -2.97 10.32
N PRO A 319 19.42 -3.89 9.62
CA PRO A 319 20.77 -4.30 9.95
C PRO A 319 21.70 -3.10 10.14
N THR A 320 22.71 -3.23 10.97
CA THR A 320 23.65 -2.15 11.33
C THR A 320 24.26 -1.47 10.09
N THR A 321 24.42 -2.23 9.00
CA THR A 321 24.89 -1.74 7.69
C THR A 321 23.91 -0.78 7.01
N TRP A 322 22.63 -0.79 7.39
CA TRP A 322 21.58 0.08 6.84
C TRP A 322 21.24 1.25 7.76
N ARG A 323 21.56 1.12 9.07
CA ARG A 323 21.28 2.18 10.06
C ARG A 323 22.06 3.46 9.78
N GLY A 324 23.29 3.36 9.28
CA GLY A 324 24.09 4.52 8.90
C GLY A 324 23.54 5.35 7.75
N THR A 325 22.65 4.75 6.93
CA THR A 325 22.06 5.42 5.77
C THR A 325 20.87 6.33 6.15
N PHE A 326 20.22 6.07 7.29
CA PHE A 326 19.05 6.82 7.75
C PHE A 326 19.35 7.90 8.80
N SER A 327 20.55 7.91 9.41
CA SER A 327 20.90 8.86 10.48
C SER A 327 21.41 10.23 9.99
N GLY A 328 21.55 10.45 8.67
CA GLY A 328 22.20 11.62 8.09
C GLY A 328 21.31 12.83 7.79
N ILE A 329 20.00 12.81 8.09
CA ILE A 329 19.10 13.94 7.79
C ILE A 329 18.57 14.54 9.10
N ARG A 330 19.43 15.26 9.81
CA ARG A 330 18.97 16.32 10.72
C ARG A 330 19.58 17.64 10.27
N LYS A 331 18.68 18.55 9.90
CA LYS A 331 18.83 20.02 9.82
C LYS A 331 19.83 20.60 8.80
N GLN A 332 19.31 21.09 7.71
CA GLN A 332 19.63 22.47 7.27
C GLN A 332 18.36 23.08 6.67
N SER A 333 17.55 23.65 7.51
CA SER A 333 16.57 24.66 7.14
C SER A 333 16.81 25.84 8.08
N SER A 334 17.72 26.71 7.71
CA SER A 334 17.81 28.06 8.26
C SER A 334 18.33 29.01 7.21
N SER A 335 17.46 29.93 6.85
CA SER A 335 17.72 31.32 6.51
C SER A 335 18.67 31.63 5.32
N VAL A 336 18.08 32.03 4.19
CA VAL A 336 18.52 33.27 3.53
C VAL A 336 17.29 34.03 3.01
N LEU A 337 16.86 35.00 3.78
CA LEU A 337 16.13 36.17 3.30
C LEU A 337 17.19 37.09 2.69
N GLY A 338 17.12 37.31 1.39
CA GLY A 338 17.95 38.28 0.68
C GLY A 338 17.09 38.96 -0.39
N SER A 339 16.68 40.16 -0.07
CA SER A 339 16.08 41.16 -0.97
C SER A 339 16.99 41.49 -2.17
N GLY A 340 16.45 41.50 -3.38
CA GLY A 340 17.14 41.99 -4.58
C GLY A 340 16.16 42.16 -5.73
N SER A 341 15.58 43.36 -5.81
CA SER A 341 14.87 43.84 -7.00
C SER A 341 15.89 44.18 -8.06
N GLU A 342 15.80 43.61 -9.23
CA GLU A 342 16.33 44.21 -10.46
C GLU A 342 15.38 43.94 -11.62
N ARG A 343 14.95 45.11 -12.20
CA ARG A 343 14.27 45.20 -13.48
C ARG A 343 15.24 44.78 -14.58
N MET A 344 14.78 44.06 -15.58
CA MET A 344 15.42 44.05 -16.88
C MET A 344 14.41 44.26 -18.01
N GLU A 345 14.79 45.19 -18.83
CA GLU A 345 14.13 45.76 -19.99
C GLU A 345 13.88 44.74 -21.10
N VAL A 346 12.78 45.03 -21.80
CA VAL A 346 12.42 44.42 -23.09
C VAL A 346 13.24 45.11 -24.18
N VAL A 347 14.01 44.35 -24.95
CA VAL A 347 14.49 44.76 -26.27
C VAL A 347 13.89 43.84 -27.32
N ARG A 348 13.06 44.44 -28.19
CA ARG A 348 12.63 43.86 -29.46
C ARG A 348 13.59 44.31 -30.55
N GLU A 349 14.04 43.39 -31.40
CA GLU A 349 14.47 43.59 -32.79
C GLU A 349 14.43 42.20 -33.43
N GLY A 350 13.81 41.86 -34.58
CA GLY A 350 13.67 42.61 -35.82
C GLY A 350 14.28 41.68 -36.89
N THR A 351 13.39 40.99 -37.64
CA THR A 351 13.72 40.17 -38.82
C THR A 351 14.31 41.06 -39.95
N PRO A 352 15.07 40.54 -40.92
CA PRO A 352 14.41 39.97 -42.09
C PRO A 352 14.67 38.49 -42.34
#